data_911d776985e2e484c79161a16c65eda5
#
_entry.id   911d776985e2e484c79161a16c65eda5
#
_cell.length_a   1.000
_cell.length_b   1.000
_cell.length_c   1.000
_cell.angle_alpha   90.00
_cell.angle_beta   90.00
_cell.angle_gamma   90.00
#
_symmetry.space_group_name_H-M   'P 1'
#
loop_
_entity.id
_entity.type
_entity.pdbx_description
1 polymer ?
#
loop_
_entity_poly.entity_id
_entity_poly.type
_entity_poly.pdbx_seq_one_letter_code
_entity_poly.pdbx_strand_id
1 'polypeptide(L)'
;MSEKSLTHGIKFKDKIGYAMGDMGGLLTFSLIGAFQNKFYTDVLHIQPAKIVVLILVARLWDAINDPIWGAFIDSRRPTKQGKFRPYVFWFSIPLAVSAVLMFTVIPNLSEAKYLLFAYITYILYGMMYTCVNIPYGSLASVVTDDEKERSSLSMWRSIGAGLGGLPSTILFPMLVYNTTIAADGTKIQTLDGNKLTIGVLILAILSVVIFFGHYKLTKERIAPIQKKKGDYNAFKAIGDLAKNRPFVMLCLVSMLLIAFQFYYQATYQYLFADYYHSAQLYALVTICTYLPMAILIPIMNKLIDKFGKKELCAFGMGFAALVSFILFFIKTSNPYVFLVFTFFSGLGQTFLVLEVWALVMDVIDYHEIRTHRREEGTAYAVVSFARKLGQTLAGVGLNALLAVIHYDSTASANNTALPEDVLNKLYDISTLVPAITLTLLAILLGFGYNLSKKKLAVLQPQLKEIRENEE
;
A
#
# COMPACT_ATOMS: atom_id res chain seq x y z
N MET A 1 -43.20 -17.90 -11.44
CA MET A 1 -42.42 -17.63 -12.66
C MET A 1 -41.00 -17.45 -12.25
N SER A 2 -40.15 -18.44 -12.52
CA SER A 2 -38.73 -18.46 -12.18
C SER A 2 -38.03 -17.38 -12.97
N GLU A 3 -37.50 -16.35 -12.26
CA GLU A 3 -36.54 -15.40 -12.84
C GLU A 3 -35.28 -16.18 -13.20
N LYS A 4 -35.11 -16.45 -14.49
CA LYS A 4 -33.82 -16.88 -15.02
C LYS A 4 -32.79 -15.81 -14.66
N SER A 5 -31.92 -16.12 -13.71
CA SER A 5 -30.70 -15.36 -13.50
C SER A 5 -29.92 -15.33 -14.82
N LEU A 6 -29.93 -14.21 -15.49
CA LEU A 6 -29.08 -13.97 -16.66
C LEU A 6 -27.64 -13.85 -16.12
N THR A 7 -27.00 -14.99 -15.91
CA THR A 7 -25.55 -15.04 -15.65
C THR A 7 -24.81 -14.53 -16.88
N HIS A 8 -24.64 -13.22 -16.96
CA HIS A 8 -23.78 -12.62 -17.96
C HIS A 8 -22.34 -12.82 -17.50
N GLY A 9 -21.74 -13.95 -17.87
CA GLY A 9 -20.36 -14.27 -17.55
C GLY A 9 -19.41 -13.11 -17.88
N ILE A 10 -18.46 -12.83 -16.99
CA ILE A 10 -17.43 -11.82 -17.21
C ILE A 10 -16.58 -12.22 -18.40
N LYS A 11 -16.44 -11.32 -19.35
CA LYS A 11 -15.53 -11.48 -20.50
C LYS A 11 -14.11 -11.08 -20.11
N PHE A 12 -13.12 -11.59 -20.82
CA PHE A 12 -11.72 -11.24 -20.60
C PHE A 12 -11.45 -9.72 -20.64
N LYS A 13 -12.15 -8.98 -21.50
CA LYS A 13 -12.11 -7.52 -21.55
C LYS A 13 -12.55 -6.83 -20.27
N ASP A 14 -13.49 -7.40 -19.51
CA ASP A 14 -13.96 -6.84 -18.24
C ASP A 14 -12.86 -6.99 -17.18
N LYS A 15 -12.13 -8.11 -17.20
CA LYS A 15 -10.99 -8.37 -16.30
C LYS A 15 -9.86 -7.38 -16.55
N ILE A 16 -9.49 -7.16 -17.82
CA ILE A 16 -8.51 -6.14 -18.20
C ILE A 16 -9.01 -4.76 -17.79
N GLY A 17 -10.26 -4.43 -18.12
CA GLY A 17 -10.88 -3.16 -17.75
C GLY A 17 -10.83 -2.93 -16.24
N TYR A 18 -11.09 -3.97 -15.43
CA TYR A 18 -11.04 -3.87 -13.98
C TYR A 18 -9.59 -3.68 -13.48
N ALA A 19 -8.62 -4.43 -14.02
CA ALA A 19 -7.20 -4.26 -13.72
C ALA A 19 -6.69 -2.83 -14.01
N MET A 20 -7.15 -2.23 -15.10
CA MET A 20 -6.80 -0.85 -15.49
C MET A 20 -7.22 0.18 -14.44
N GLY A 21 -8.29 -0.05 -13.66
CA GLY A 21 -8.72 0.87 -12.61
C GLY A 21 -7.68 1.01 -11.50
N ASP A 22 -7.13 -0.08 -10.99
CA ASP A 22 -6.08 -0.04 -9.96
C ASP A 22 -4.72 0.39 -10.56
N MET A 23 -4.41 -0.05 -11.78
CA MET A 23 -3.23 0.38 -12.51
C MET A 23 -3.19 1.91 -12.65
N GLY A 24 -4.30 2.54 -13.09
CA GLY A 24 -4.40 4.00 -13.23
C GLY A 24 -4.19 4.72 -11.89
N GLY A 25 -4.79 4.22 -10.81
CA GLY A 25 -4.63 4.79 -9.46
C GLY A 25 -3.20 4.66 -8.95
N LEU A 26 -2.57 3.51 -9.13
CA LEU A 26 -1.24 3.21 -8.59
C LEU A 26 -0.11 3.90 -9.36
N LEU A 27 -0.31 4.31 -10.61
CA LEU A 27 0.67 5.13 -11.34
C LEU A 27 1.05 6.40 -10.58
N THR A 28 0.08 7.04 -9.91
CA THR A 28 0.34 8.25 -9.12
C THR A 28 0.54 7.94 -7.64
N PHE A 29 -0.20 6.99 -7.07
CA PHE A 29 -0.14 6.69 -5.64
C PHE A 29 1.20 6.10 -5.20
N SER A 30 1.84 5.26 -6.01
CA SER A 30 3.14 4.67 -5.69
C SER A 30 4.29 5.71 -5.65
N LEU A 31 4.15 6.84 -6.37
CA LEU A 31 5.07 7.96 -6.26
C LEU A 31 5.10 8.56 -4.85
N ILE A 32 3.94 8.61 -4.17
CA ILE A 32 3.85 9.08 -2.79
C ILE A 32 4.68 8.19 -1.87
N GLY A 33 4.49 6.86 -1.98
CA GLY A 33 5.26 5.92 -1.17
C GLY A 33 6.77 6.02 -1.39
N ALA A 34 7.20 6.22 -2.64
CA ALA A 34 8.61 6.22 -2.99
C ALA A 34 9.28 7.60 -2.86
N PHE A 35 8.65 8.68 -3.34
CA PHE A 35 9.34 9.95 -3.56
C PHE A 35 8.84 11.12 -2.71
N GLN A 36 7.63 11.07 -2.14
CA GLN A 36 7.03 12.22 -1.45
C GLN A 36 7.94 12.76 -0.34
N ASN A 37 8.44 11.89 0.55
CA ASN A 37 9.26 12.34 1.66
C ASN A 37 10.54 13.01 1.16
N LYS A 38 11.28 12.33 0.25
CA LYS A 38 12.54 12.87 -0.29
C LYS A 38 12.31 14.13 -1.14
N PHE A 39 11.18 14.24 -1.85
CA PHE A 39 10.80 15.48 -2.55
C PHE A 39 10.56 16.63 -1.56
N TYR A 40 9.86 16.39 -0.47
CA TYR A 40 9.59 17.42 0.53
C TYR A 40 10.86 17.85 1.28
N THR A 41 11.76 16.93 1.61
CA THR A 41 13.02 17.27 2.29
C THR A 41 14.02 17.90 1.33
N ASP A 42 14.38 17.24 0.24
CA ASP A 42 15.55 17.57 -0.57
C ASP A 42 15.25 18.59 -1.68
N VAL A 43 13.98 18.69 -2.16
CA VAL A 43 13.60 19.62 -3.23
C VAL A 43 12.85 20.83 -2.69
N LEU A 44 11.89 20.63 -1.77
CA LEU A 44 11.15 21.74 -1.16
C LEU A 44 11.81 22.26 0.13
N HIS A 45 12.87 21.60 0.60
CA HIS A 45 13.65 21.94 1.80
C HIS A 45 12.79 22.10 3.07
N ILE A 46 11.74 21.29 3.19
CA ILE A 46 10.87 21.26 4.36
C ILE A 46 11.54 20.38 5.42
N GLN A 47 11.68 20.91 6.63
CA GLN A 47 12.25 20.18 7.75
C GLN A 47 11.43 18.92 8.07
N PRO A 48 12.05 17.74 8.30
CA PRO A 48 11.35 16.47 8.55
C PRO A 48 10.33 16.55 9.69
N ALA A 49 10.62 17.27 10.76
CA ALA A 49 9.70 17.46 11.88
C ALA A 49 8.37 18.13 11.47
N LYS A 50 8.38 19.05 10.50
CA LYS A 50 7.17 19.70 9.97
C LYS A 50 6.36 18.75 9.10
N ILE A 51 7.03 17.82 8.39
CA ILE A 51 6.39 16.79 7.57
C ILE A 51 5.63 15.80 8.46
N VAL A 52 6.10 15.48 9.66
CA VAL A 52 5.34 14.66 10.65
C VAL A 52 3.95 15.25 10.87
N VAL A 53 3.87 16.56 11.17
CA VAL A 53 2.59 17.23 11.45
C VAL A 53 1.71 17.25 10.19
N LEU A 54 2.30 17.51 9.02
CA LEU A 54 1.59 17.50 7.73
C LEU A 54 0.92 16.14 7.49
N ILE A 55 1.66 15.03 7.66
CA ILE A 55 1.12 13.69 7.46
C ILE A 55 -0.01 13.40 8.46
N LEU A 56 0.16 13.74 9.74
CA LEU A 56 -0.87 13.53 10.76
C LEU A 56 -2.16 14.28 10.42
N VAL A 57 -2.07 15.57 10.05
CA VAL A 57 -3.23 16.39 9.68
C VAL A 57 -3.92 15.82 8.45
N ALA A 58 -3.17 15.44 7.41
CA ALA A 58 -3.74 14.84 6.22
C ALA A 58 -4.48 13.53 6.52
N ARG A 59 -3.93 12.68 7.40
CA ARG A 59 -4.57 11.41 7.79
C ARG A 59 -5.81 11.59 8.68
N LEU A 60 -5.81 12.58 9.55
CA LEU A 60 -7.02 12.96 10.29
C LEU A 60 -8.11 13.43 9.31
N TRP A 61 -7.74 14.20 8.30
CA TRP A 61 -8.67 14.61 7.25
C TRP A 61 -9.22 13.42 6.46
N ASP A 62 -8.37 12.47 6.06
CA ASP A 62 -8.80 11.24 5.36
C ASP A 62 -9.82 10.46 6.20
N ALA A 63 -9.60 10.34 7.50
CA ALA A 63 -10.50 9.64 8.41
C ALA A 63 -11.91 10.25 8.47
N ILE A 64 -12.03 11.55 8.24
CA ILE A 64 -13.32 12.28 8.16
C ILE A 64 -13.89 12.21 6.74
N ASN A 65 -13.05 12.45 5.74
CA ASN A 65 -13.46 12.56 4.33
C ASN A 65 -13.96 11.22 3.75
N ASP A 66 -13.31 10.10 4.07
CA ASP A 66 -13.65 8.79 3.50
C ASP A 66 -15.10 8.34 3.81
N PRO A 67 -15.57 8.39 5.09
CA PRO A 67 -16.96 8.07 5.41
C PRO A 67 -17.97 9.03 4.79
N ILE A 68 -17.65 10.32 4.72
CA ILE A 68 -18.53 11.34 4.11
C ILE A 68 -18.70 11.04 2.62
N TRP A 69 -17.59 10.75 1.92
CA TRP A 69 -17.64 10.43 0.50
C TRP A 69 -18.34 9.11 0.22
N GLY A 70 -18.09 8.08 1.04
CA GLY A 70 -18.79 6.80 0.96
C GLY A 70 -20.32 6.97 1.11
N ALA A 71 -20.77 7.71 2.14
CA ALA A 71 -22.18 8.00 2.37
C ALA A 71 -22.79 8.83 1.23
N PHE A 72 -22.04 9.79 0.67
CA PHE A 72 -22.48 10.59 -0.48
C PHE A 72 -22.76 9.69 -1.69
N ILE A 73 -21.82 8.79 -2.06
CA ILE A 73 -21.99 7.86 -3.18
C ILE A 73 -23.17 6.91 -2.95
N ASP A 74 -23.31 6.38 -1.73
CA ASP A 74 -24.39 5.47 -1.38
C ASP A 74 -25.78 6.12 -1.50
N SER A 75 -25.88 7.42 -1.19
CA SER A 75 -27.10 8.18 -1.29
C SER A 75 -27.54 8.49 -2.73
N ARG A 76 -26.63 8.41 -3.70
CA ARG A 76 -26.92 8.76 -5.09
C ARG A 76 -27.59 7.62 -5.85
N ARG A 77 -28.55 7.98 -6.69
CA ARG A 77 -29.20 7.03 -7.61
C ARG A 77 -28.27 6.67 -8.77
N PRO A 78 -28.30 5.42 -9.26
CA PRO A 78 -27.56 5.05 -10.46
C PRO A 78 -27.94 5.93 -11.65
N THR A 79 -26.93 6.33 -12.43
CA THR A 79 -27.12 7.02 -13.71
C THR A 79 -27.30 6.01 -14.85
N LYS A 80 -27.62 6.50 -16.07
CA LYS A 80 -27.63 5.65 -17.27
C LYS A 80 -26.28 4.98 -17.56
N GLN A 81 -25.19 5.52 -17.01
CA GLN A 81 -23.83 5.01 -17.19
C GLN A 81 -23.35 4.10 -16.04
N GLY A 82 -24.18 3.88 -15.03
CA GLY A 82 -23.87 3.13 -13.82
C GLY A 82 -23.88 4.01 -12.57
N LYS A 83 -23.61 3.39 -11.40
CA LYS A 83 -23.51 4.08 -10.11
C LYS A 83 -22.08 4.52 -9.79
N PHE A 84 -21.09 3.66 -10.04
CA PHE A 84 -19.70 3.85 -9.60
C PHE A 84 -18.76 4.30 -10.72
N ARG A 85 -18.90 3.75 -11.93
CA ARG A 85 -18.07 4.06 -13.10
C ARG A 85 -17.95 5.56 -13.43
N PRO A 86 -19.05 6.36 -13.42
CA PRO A 86 -18.95 7.78 -13.72
C PRO A 86 -18.03 8.53 -12.77
N TYR A 87 -18.03 8.19 -11.47
CA TYR A 87 -17.15 8.83 -10.48
C TYR A 87 -15.69 8.51 -10.75
N VAL A 88 -15.34 7.24 -11.01
CA VAL A 88 -13.97 6.86 -11.36
C VAL A 88 -13.47 7.64 -12.58
N PHE A 89 -14.31 7.80 -13.59
CA PHE A 89 -13.95 8.54 -14.79
C PHE A 89 -13.77 10.04 -14.52
N TRP A 90 -14.78 10.71 -13.97
CA TRP A 90 -14.74 12.15 -13.78
C TRP A 90 -13.69 12.62 -12.78
N PHE A 91 -13.46 11.87 -11.71
CA PHE A 91 -12.46 12.21 -10.70
C PHE A 91 -11.03 11.77 -11.07
N SER A 92 -10.83 11.00 -12.15
CA SER A 92 -9.49 10.67 -12.64
C SER A 92 -8.70 11.91 -13.09
N ILE A 93 -9.34 12.89 -13.70
CA ILE A 93 -8.69 14.14 -14.14
C ILE A 93 -8.27 15.00 -12.93
N PRO A 94 -9.16 15.33 -11.97
CA PRO A 94 -8.74 16.02 -10.75
C PRO A 94 -7.67 15.28 -9.96
N LEU A 95 -7.71 13.94 -9.90
CA LEU A 95 -6.67 13.12 -9.29
C LEU A 95 -5.31 13.32 -9.97
N ALA A 96 -5.28 13.25 -11.29
CA ALA A 96 -4.08 13.46 -12.08
C ALA A 96 -3.50 14.86 -11.87
N VAL A 97 -4.37 15.89 -11.91
CA VAL A 97 -3.97 17.30 -11.67
C VAL A 97 -3.41 17.47 -10.26
N SER A 98 -4.07 16.91 -9.24
CA SER A 98 -3.60 17.02 -7.85
C SER A 98 -2.27 16.32 -7.64
N ALA A 99 -2.02 15.17 -8.31
CA ALA A 99 -0.73 14.50 -8.29
C ALA A 99 0.39 15.38 -8.87
N VAL A 100 0.14 16.04 -10.01
CA VAL A 100 1.12 16.95 -10.61
C VAL A 100 1.38 18.13 -9.68
N LEU A 101 0.34 18.75 -9.13
CA LEU A 101 0.48 19.88 -8.18
C LEU A 101 1.33 19.49 -6.97
N MET A 102 1.13 18.29 -6.42
CA MET A 102 1.86 17.82 -5.24
C MET A 102 3.37 17.69 -5.48
N PHE A 103 3.80 17.40 -6.71
CA PHE A 103 5.20 17.30 -7.11
C PHE A 103 5.68 18.48 -7.96
N THR A 104 5.03 19.64 -7.87
CA THR A 104 5.42 20.84 -8.60
C THR A 104 6.37 21.71 -7.78
N VAL A 105 7.44 22.16 -8.42
CA VAL A 105 8.39 23.13 -7.85
C VAL A 105 8.00 24.53 -8.32
N ILE A 106 7.79 25.44 -7.37
CA ILE A 106 7.50 26.87 -7.66
C ILE A 106 8.74 27.68 -7.26
N PRO A 107 9.45 28.32 -8.19
CA PRO A 107 10.66 29.05 -7.87
C PRO A 107 10.45 30.12 -6.80
N ASN A 108 11.48 30.36 -5.98
CA ASN A 108 11.54 31.45 -5.00
C ASN A 108 10.48 31.43 -3.88
N LEU A 109 9.90 30.26 -3.54
CA LEU A 109 9.08 30.13 -2.34
C LEU A 109 9.91 29.92 -1.09
N SER A 110 9.53 30.57 0.02
CA SER A 110 10.07 30.26 1.33
C SER A 110 9.57 28.91 1.85
N GLU A 111 10.32 28.28 2.78
CA GLU A 111 9.92 27.01 3.41
C GLU A 111 8.47 27.03 3.95
N ALA A 112 8.07 28.12 4.62
CA ALA A 112 6.71 28.27 5.16
C ALA A 112 5.61 28.23 4.07
N LYS A 113 5.88 28.85 2.91
CA LYS A 113 4.97 28.83 1.76
C LYS A 113 4.95 27.44 1.10
N TYR A 114 6.10 26.78 0.99
CA TYR A 114 6.15 25.39 0.52
C TYR A 114 5.42 24.44 1.47
N LEU A 115 5.54 24.63 2.77
CA LEU A 115 4.80 23.82 3.75
C LEU A 115 3.28 23.99 3.58
N LEU A 116 2.80 25.25 3.43
CA LEU A 116 1.39 25.51 3.17
C LEU A 116 0.93 24.88 1.84
N PHE A 117 1.73 25.01 0.79
CA PHE A 117 1.46 24.40 -0.51
C PHE A 117 1.40 22.87 -0.41
N ALA A 118 2.31 22.26 0.35
CA ALA A 118 2.32 20.81 0.59
C ALA A 118 1.05 20.35 1.36
N TYR A 119 0.59 21.11 2.37
CA TYR A 119 -0.69 20.83 3.04
C TYR A 119 -1.86 20.81 2.06
N ILE A 120 -1.99 21.87 1.26
CA ILE A 120 -3.10 22.00 0.32
C ILE A 120 -3.08 20.90 -0.73
N THR A 121 -1.93 20.65 -1.35
CA THR A 121 -1.81 19.69 -2.46
C THR A 121 -1.91 18.25 -1.98
N TYR A 122 -1.36 17.91 -0.81
CA TYR A 122 -1.43 16.56 -0.27
C TYR A 122 -2.84 16.20 0.20
N ILE A 123 -3.53 17.12 0.89
CA ILE A 123 -4.93 16.92 1.29
C ILE A 123 -5.82 16.82 0.04
N LEU A 124 -5.63 17.70 -0.95
CA LEU A 124 -6.38 17.66 -2.20
C LEU A 124 -6.19 16.33 -2.93
N TYR A 125 -4.94 15.85 -3.03
CA TYR A 125 -4.65 14.55 -3.63
C TYR A 125 -5.37 13.41 -2.88
N GLY A 126 -5.30 13.38 -1.54
CA GLY A 126 -5.99 12.38 -0.72
C GLY A 126 -7.50 12.37 -0.98
N MET A 127 -8.14 13.56 -1.04
CA MET A 127 -9.57 13.69 -1.36
C MET A 127 -9.89 13.15 -2.75
N MET A 128 -9.13 13.52 -3.78
CA MET A 128 -9.36 13.05 -5.15
C MET A 128 -9.10 11.55 -5.28
N TYR A 129 -8.10 11.03 -4.57
CA TYR A 129 -7.84 9.59 -4.53
C TYR A 129 -9.01 8.82 -3.91
N THR A 130 -9.58 9.32 -2.82
CA THR A 130 -10.78 8.74 -2.18
C THR A 130 -11.98 8.75 -3.14
N CYS A 131 -12.17 9.84 -3.89
CA CYS A 131 -13.24 9.99 -4.87
C CYS A 131 -13.17 8.95 -6.02
N VAL A 132 -11.99 8.45 -6.33
CA VAL A 132 -11.77 7.39 -7.33
C VAL A 132 -11.77 6.01 -6.68
N ASN A 133 -11.05 5.83 -5.56
CA ASN A 133 -10.76 4.52 -4.99
C ASN A 133 -11.99 3.86 -4.33
N ILE A 134 -12.87 4.64 -3.64
CA ILE A 134 -14.08 4.09 -3.02
C ILE A 134 -15.07 3.55 -4.07
N PRO A 135 -15.46 4.32 -5.13
CA PRO A 135 -16.30 3.78 -6.19
C PRO A 135 -15.68 2.59 -6.90
N TYR A 136 -14.38 2.65 -7.19
CA TYR A 136 -13.66 1.56 -7.82
C TYR A 136 -13.67 0.28 -6.97
N GLY A 137 -13.41 0.38 -5.67
CA GLY A 137 -13.49 -0.75 -4.74
C GLY A 137 -14.88 -1.39 -4.68
N SER A 138 -15.94 -0.56 -4.80
CA SER A 138 -17.33 -1.02 -4.79
C SER A 138 -17.79 -1.61 -6.13
N LEU A 139 -17.06 -1.36 -7.22
CA LEU A 139 -17.47 -1.71 -8.58
C LEU A 139 -17.56 -3.24 -8.79
N ALA A 140 -16.73 -4.05 -8.13
CA ALA A 140 -16.74 -5.50 -8.25
C ALA A 140 -18.12 -6.10 -7.92
N SER A 141 -18.84 -5.53 -6.95
CA SER A 141 -20.15 -6.02 -6.50
C SER A 141 -21.28 -5.79 -7.51
N VAL A 142 -21.09 -4.88 -8.47
CA VAL A 142 -22.08 -4.55 -9.51
C VAL A 142 -21.67 -5.02 -10.91
N VAL A 143 -20.46 -5.56 -11.05
CA VAL A 143 -19.99 -6.17 -12.30
C VAL A 143 -20.46 -7.61 -12.42
N THR A 144 -20.44 -8.38 -11.34
CA THR A 144 -20.89 -9.79 -11.29
C THR A 144 -21.39 -10.16 -9.90
N ASP A 145 -22.32 -11.11 -9.85
CA ASP A 145 -22.82 -11.77 -8.63
C ASP A 145 -22.11 -13.11 -8.34
N ASP A 146 -21.42 -13.67 -9.33
CA ASP A 146 -20.67 -14.92 -9.18
C ASP A 146 -19.41 -14.72 -8.33
N GLU A 147 -19.26 -15.53 -7.29
CA GLU A 147 -18.14 -15.44 -6.32
C GLU A 147 -16.79 -15.78 -6.96
N LYS A 148 -16.75 -16.77 -7.88
CA LYS A 148 -15.50 -17.15 -8.57
C LYS A 148 -15.06 -16.04 -9.53
N GLU A 149 -16.00 -15.39 -10.18
CA GLU A 149 -15.72 -14.26 -11.06
C GLU A 149 -15.23 -13.04 -10.26
N ARG A 150 -15.80 -12.75 -9.08
CA ARG A 150 -15.30 -11.70 -8.16
C ARG A 150 -13.87 -12.00 -7.71
N SER A 151 -13.58 -13.25 -7.38
CA SER A 151 -12.19 -13.67 -7.04
C SER A 151 -11.25 -13.43 -8.22
N SER A 152 -11.67 -13.78 -9.44
CA SER A 152 -10.90 -13.49 -10.66
C SER A 152 -10.68 -11.99 -10.87
N LEU A 153 -11.69 -11.13 -10.63
CA LEU A 153 -11.54 -9.68 -10.70
C LEU A 153 -10.51 -9.17 -9.66
N SER A 154 -10.54 -9.69 -8.45
CA SER A 154 -9.57 -9.34 -7.40
C SER A 154 -8.14 -9.71 -7.79
N MET A 155 -7.93 -10.86 -8.43
CA MET A 155 -6.63 -11.26 -8.96
C MET A 155 -6.15 -10.28 -10.06
N TRP A 156 -7.01 -9.94 -11.02
CA TRP A 156 -6.67 -8.98 -12.08
C TRP A 156 -6.42 -7.57 -11.53
N ARG A 157 -7.13 -7.18 -10.47
CA ARG A 157 -6.86 -5.97 -9.71
C ARG A 157 -5.42 -5.95 -9.17
N SER A 158 -4.98 -7.03 -8.55
CA SER A 158 -3.62 -7.15 -8.01
C SER A 158 -2.56 -7.07 -9.11
N ILE A 159 -2.81 -7.65 -10.29
CA ILE A 159 -1.93 -7.51 -11.47
C ILE A 159 -1.87 -6.04 -11.91
N GLY A 160 -3.02 -5.38 -12.03
CA GLY A 160 -3.10 -3.95 -12.36
C GLY A 160 -2.33 -3.07 -11.37
N ALA A 161 -2.50 -3.32 -10.07
CA ALA A 161 -1.78 -2.63 -9.01
C ALA A 161 -0.26 -2.80 -9.16
N GLY A 162 0.22 -4.02 -9.37
CA GLY A 162 1.63 -4.30 -9.60
C GLY A 162 2.19 -3.52 -10.79
N LEU A 163 1.53 -3.59 -11.94
CA LEU A 163 1.96 -2.87 -13.15
C LEU A 163 1.94 -1.34 -12.96
N GLY A 164 0.95 -0.80 -12.22
CA GLY A 164 0.88 0.62 -11.92
C GLY A 164 2.00 1.12 -11.00
N GLY A 165 2.53 0.26 -10.13
CA GLY A 165 3.62 0.61 -9.22
C GLY A 165 5.02 0.60 -9.85
N LEU A 166 5.24 -0.19 -10.91
CA LEU A 166 6.56 -0.38 -11.51
C LEU A 166 7.25 0.92 -11.98
N PRO A 167 6.57 1.86 -12.68
CA PRO A 167 7.23 3.06 -13.15
C PRO A 167 7.89 3.87 -12.03
N SER A 168 7.18 4.10 -10.93
CA SER A 168 7.70 4.90 -9.81
C SER A 168 8.84 4.22 -9.06
N THR A 169 8.87 2.89 -9.02
CA THR A 169 9.88 2.14 -8.25
C THR A 169 11.07 1.68 -9.08
N ILE A 170 10.92 1.56 -10.41
CA ILE A 170 12.00 1.11 -11.30
C ILE A 170 12.51 2.24 -12.20
N LEU A 171 11.60 2.93 -12.92
CA LEU A 171 12.04 3.91 -13.92
C LEU A 171 12.47 5.24 -13.30
N PHE A 172 11.71 5.74 -12.33
CA PHE A 172 11.99 7.06 -11.73
C PHE A 172 13.35 7.14 -11.05
N PRO A 173 13.80 6.18 -10.22
CA PRO A 173 15.14 6.23 -9.63
C PRO A 173 16.27 6.35 -10.66
N MET A 174 16.04 5.84 -11.87
CA MET A 174 17.02 5.91 -12.95
C MET A 174 17.03 7.26 -13.69
N LEU A 175 15.92 8.00 -13.66
CA LEU A 175 15.70 9.18 -14.51
C LEU A 175 15.75 10.51 -13.76
N VAL A 176 15.34 10.53 -12.49
CA VAL A 176 15.07 11.78 -11.76
C VAL A 176 16.23 12.27 -10.89
N TYR A 177 17.33 11.52 -10.80
CA TYR A 177 18.50 11.94 -10.05
C TYR A 177 19.57 12.54 -10.94
N ASN A 178 20.20 13.61 -10.44
CA ASN A 178 21.42 14.19 -10.99
C ASN A 178 22.61 13.76 -10.12
N THR A 179 23.77 13.56 -10.75
CA THR A 179 25.04 13.32 -10.04
C THR A 179 25.92 14.55 -10.14
N THR A 180 26.28 15.12 -9.01
CA THR A 180 27.26 16.20 -8.90
C THR A 180 28.47 15.70 -8.11
N ILE A 181 29.60 16.40 -8.23
CA ILE A 181 30.81 16.10 -7.46
C ILE A 181 31.03 17.26 -6.51
N ALA A 182 31.05 16.97 -5.21
CA ALA A 182 31.37 17.97 -4.18
C ALA A 182 32.84 18.42 -4.28
N ALA A 183 33.19 19.50 -3.57
CA ALA A 183 34.53 20.05 -3.56
C ALA A 183 35.59 19.07 -3.00
N ASP A 184 35.16 18.10 -2.19
CA ASP A 184 35.99 17.02 -1.63
C ASP A 184 36.10 15.78 -2.52
N GLY A 185 35.50 15.81 -3.74
CA GLY A 185 35.47 14.69 -4.68
C GLY A 185 34.37 13.68 -4.43
N THR A 186 33.55 13.86 -3.40
CA THR A 186 32.41 12.96 -3.11
C THR A 186 31.31 13.10 -4.15
N LYS A 187 30.76 11.97 -4.63
CA LYS A 187 29.59 11.97 -5.52
C LYS A 187 28.35 12.27 -4.69
N ILE A 188 27.63 13.31 -5.06
CA ILE A 188 26.33 13.67 -4.47
C ILE A 188 25.23 13.35 -5.47
N GLN A 189 24.23 12.61 -5.02
CA GLN A 189 23.02 12.27 -5.81
C GLN A 189 21.88 13.19 -5.37
N THR A 190 21.52 14.14 -6.21
CA THR A 190 20.43 15.08 -5.92
C THR A 190 19.18 14.75 -6.70
N LEU A 191 18.02 14.76 -6.03
CA LEU A 191 16.74 14.59 -6.68
C LEU A 191 16.40 15.86 -7.49
N ASP A 192 16.26 15.71 -8.80
CA ASP A 192 15.87 16.81 -9.69
C ASP A 192 14.36 17.02 -9.65
N GLY A 193 13.91 18.07 -8.98
CA GLY A 193 12.48 18.40 -8.85
C GLY A 193 11.79 18.61 -10.20
N ASN A 194 12.47 19.21 -11.19
CA ASN A 194 11.87 19.46 -12.51
C ASN A 194 11.71 18.14 -13.30
N LYS A 195 12.73 17.27 -13.29
CA LYS A 195 12.62 15.95 -13.91
C LYS A 195 11.51 15.12 -13.25
N LEU A 196 11.39 15.19 -11.92
CA LEU A 196 10.34 14.50 -11.19
C LEU A 196 8.97 15.05 -11.57
N THR A 197 8.77 16.39 -11.61
CA THR A 197 7.51 17.02 -12.03
C THR A 197 7.10 16.60 -13.44
N ILE A 198 8.04 16.60 -14.40
CA ILE A 198 7.78 16.16 -15.78
C ILE A 198 7.40 14.67 -15.81
N GLY A 199 8.12 13.84 -15.09
CA GLY A 199 7.81 12.41 -14.98
C GLY A 199 6.42 12.17 -14.38
N VAL A 200 6.06 12.88 -13.32
CA VAL A 200 4.71 12.82 -12.71
C VAL A 200 3.65 13.28 -13.69
N LEU A 201 3.89 14.33 -14.47
CA LEU A 201 2.96 14.79 -15.51
C LEU A 201 2.71 13.69 -16.57
N ILE A 202 3.76 13.01 -17.03
CA ILE A 202 3.64 11.90 -17.97
C ILE A 202 2.79 10.76 -17.36
N LEU A 203 3.07 10.35 -16.12
CA LEU A 203 2.31 9.30 -15.46
C LEU A 203 0.86 9.73 -15.16
N ALA A 204 0.62 11.00 -14.85
CA ALA A 204 -0.71 11.56 -14.64
C ALA A 204 -1.54 11.51 -15.93
N ILE A 205 -0.97 11.87 -17.08
CA ILE A 205 -1.63 11.75 -18.38
C ILE A 205 -1.92 10.27 -18.69
N LEU A 206 -0.93 9.39 -18.50
CA LEU A 206 -1.10 7.96 -18.70
C LEU A 206 -2.18 7.37 -17.79
N SER A 207 -2.24 7.81 -16.53
CA SER A 207 -3.27 7.43 -15.56
C SER A 207 -4.67 7.76 -16.08
N VAL A 208 -4.89 8.98 -16.59
CA VAL A 208 -6.18 9.40 -17.19
C VAL A 208 -6.54 8.53 -18.39
N VAL A 209 -5.59 8.24 -19.29
CA VAL A 209 -5.80 7.37 -20.45
C VAL A 209 -6.22 5.95 -20.00
N ILE A 210 -5.56 5.43 -18.98
CA ILE A 210 -5.86 4.11 -18.41
C ILE A 210 -7.24 4.11 -17.73
N PHE A 211 -7.61 5.14 -16.97
CA PHE A 211 -8.96 5.28 -16.41
C PHE A 211 -10.04 5.40 -17.49
N PHE A 212 -9.74 6.04 -18.60
CA PHE A 212 -10.64 6.05 -19.75
C PHE A 212 -10.83 4.65 -20.36
N GLY A 213 -9.74 3.87 -20.47
CA GLY A 213 -9.81 2.45 -20.86
C GLY A 213 -10.62 1.62 -19.87
N HIS A 214 -10.40 1.79 -18.55
CA HIS A 214 -11.20 1.19 -17.50
C HIS A 214 -12.69 1.49 -17.69
N TYR A 215 -13.05 2.77 -17.88
CA TYR A 215 -14.44 3.19 -18.09
C TYR A 215 -15.07 2.56 -19.34
N LYS A 216 -14.35 2.43 -20.45
CA LYS A 216 -14.86 1.82 -21.68
C LYS A 216 -15.03 0.31 -21.58
N LEU A 217 -14.11 -0.38 -20.93
CA LEU A 217 -14.07 -1.85 -20.90
C LEU A 217 -14.94 -2.46 -19.79
N THR A 218 -15.06 -1.78 -18.64
CA THR A 218 -15.84 -2.28 -17.50
C THR A 218 -17.30 -1.85 -17.63
N LYS A 219 -18.26 -2.74 -17.30
CA LYS A 219 -19.70 -2.44 -17.30
C LYS A 219 -20.34 -2.89 -16.00
N GLU A 220 -21.18 -2.05 -15.41
CA GLU A 220 -22.05 -2.41 -14.31
C GLU A 220 -23.25 -3.18 -14.87
N ARG A 221 -23.48 -4.41 -14.39
CA ARG A 221 -24.53 -5.32 -14.89
C ARG A 221 -25.62 -5.58 -13.86
N ILE A 222 -25.27 -5.41 -12.59
CA ILE A 222 -26.15 -5.71 -11.45
C ILE A 222 -26.59 -4.41 -10.83
N ALA A 223 -27.89 -4.27 -10.59
CA ALA A 223 -28.40 -3.13 -9.84
C ALA A 223 -27.86 -3.20 -8.41
N PRO A 224 -27.28 -2.11 -7.89
CA PRO A 224 -26.75 -2.11 -6.52
C PRO A 224 -27.87 -2.42 -5.54
N ILE A 225 -27.63 -3.42 -4.68
CA ILE A 225 -28.58 -3.81 -3.63
C ILE A 225 -28.75 -2.61 -2.69
N GLN A 226 -29.94 -2.03 -2.66
CA GLN A 226 -30.30 -1.04 -1.64
C GLN A 226 -30.44 -1.79 -0.32
N LYS A 227 -29.43 -1.66 0.57
CA LYS A 227 -29.54 -2.18 1.94
C LYS A 227 -30.75 -1.53 2.61
N LYS A 228 -31.73 -2.35 3.02
CA LYS A 228 -32.84 -1.88 3.87
C LYS A 228 -32.23 -1.26 5.12
N LYS A 229 -32.56 0.01 5.41
CA LYS A 229 -32.29 0.65 6.69
C LYS A 229 -33.09 -0.13 7.75
N GLY A 230 -32.44 -0.87 8.64
CA GLY A 230 -33.17 -1.40 9.78
C GLY A 230 -32.39 -2.28 10.75
N ASP A 231 -31.61 -3.26 10.31
CA ASP A 231 -31.12 -4.31 11.22
C ASP A 231 -29.61 -4.45 11.42
N TYR A 232 -28.81 -3.68 10.70
CA TYR A 232 -27.35 -3.79 10.79
C TYR A 232 -26.75 -2.66 11.65
N ASN A 233 -26.27 -3.01 12.83
CA ASN A 233 -25.54 -2.09 13.70
C ASN A 233 -24.03 -2.29 13.51
N ALA A 234 -23.40 -1.42 12.70
CA ALA A 234 -21.97 -1.47 12.41
C ALA A 234 -21.11 -1.37 13.68
N PHE A 235 -21.52 -0.57 14.69
CA PHE A 235 -20.77 -0.45 15.94
C PHE A 235 -20.80 -1.74 16.74
N LYS A 236 -21.93 -2.47 16.73
CA LYS A 236 -22.04 -3.77 17.39
C LYS A 236 -21.15 -4.79 16.69
N ALA A 237 -21.17 -4.84 15.35
CA ALA A 237 -20.32 -5.71 14.54
C ALA A 237 -18.84 -5.45 14.80
N ILE A 238 -18.40 -4.18 14.81
CA ILE A 238 -17.02 -3.81 15.16
C ILE A 238 -16.69 -4.24 16.60
N GLY A 239 -17.62 -4.05 17.57
CA GLY A 239 -17.45 -4.47 18.95
C GLY A 239 -17.29 -5.99 19.10
N ASP A 240 -18.03 -6.78 18.34
CA ASP A 240 -17.94 -8.25 18.36
C ASP A 240 -16.66 -8.74 17.68
N LEU A 241 -16.25 -8.10 16.58
CA LEU A 241 -14.94 -8.34 15.93
C LEU A 241 -13.77 -7.97 16.85
N ALA A 242 -13.88 -6.89 17.63
CA ALA A 242 -12.84 -6.47 18.56
C ALA A 242 -12.61 -7.47 19.72
N LYS A 243 -13.64 -8.29 20.07
CA LYS A 243 -13.50 -9.39 21.01
C LYS A 243 -12.85 -10.65 20.41
N ASN A 244 -12.71 -10.68 19.11
CA ASN A 244 -12.09 -11.79 18.38
C ASN A 244 -10.57 -11.60 18.35
N ARG A 245 -9.85 -12.29 19.25
CA ARG A 245 -8.38 -12.19 19.36
C ARG A 245 -7.64 -12.40 18.04
N PRO A 246 -7.90 -13.46 17.23
CA PRO A 246 -7.29 -13.60 15.91
C PRO A 246 -7.51 -12.39 15.01
N PHE A 247 -8.69 -11.78 15.03
CA PHE A 247 -9.02 -10.61 14.23
C PHE A 247 -8.18 -9.39 14.63
N VAL A 248 -8.12 -9.09 15.92
CA VAL A 248 -7.31 -7.96 16.44
C VAL A 248 -5.83 -8.16 16.10
N MET A 249 -5.31 -9.37 16.29
CA MET A 249 -3.92 -9.68 15.95
C MET A 249 -3.66 -9.52 14.44
N LEU A 250 -4.60 -9.91 13.59
CA LEU A 250 -4.49 -9.77 12.15
C LEU A 250 -4.57 -8.29 11.70
N CYS A 251 -5.37 -7.47 12.36
CA CYS A 251 -5.39 -6.02 12.14
C CYS A 251 -4.02 -5.40 12.47
N LEU A 252 -3.40 -5.79 13.59
CA LEU A 252 -2.05 -5.34 13.96
C LEU A 252 -0.99 -5.84 12.96
N VAL A 253 -1.06 -7.09 12.53
CA VAL A 253 -0.19 -7.66 11.49
C VAL A 253 -0.33 -6.88 10.18
N SER A 254 -1.56 -6.62 9.73
CA SER A 254 -1.82 -5.86 8.50
C SER A 254 -1.33 -4.41 8.59
N MET A 255 -1.50 -3.78 9.75
CA MET A 255 -0.99 -2.43 10.03
C MET A 255 0.54 -2.38 9.95
N LEU A 256 1.22 -3.28 10.66
CA LEU A 256 2.68 -3.33 10.69
C LEU A 256 3.29 -3.75 9.35
N LEU A 257 2.63 -4.66 8.61
CA LEU A 257 3.09 -5.05 7.27
C LEU A 257 3.11 -3.85 6.33
N ILE A 258 2.04 -3.06 6.32
CA ILE A 258 1.98 -1.84 5.49
C ILE A 258 2.92 -0.76 6.00
N ALA A 259 3.04 -0.61 7.33
CA ALA A 259 4.03 0.32 7.91
C ALA A 259 5.45 -0.04 7.46
N PHE A 260 5.82 -1.31 7.54
CA PHE A 260 7.10 -1.80 7.05
C PHE A 260 7.30 -1.51 5.56
N GLN A 261 6.31 -1.85 4.70
CA GLN A 261 6.43 -1.68 3.25
C GLN A 261 6.62 -0.22 2.83
N PHE A 262 5.83 0.70 3.38
CA PHE A 262 5.96 2.12 3.07
C PHE A 262 7.21 2.75 3.70
N TYR A 263 7.61 2.29 4.88
CA TYR A 263 8.81 2.77 5.55
C TYR A 263 10.07 2.42 4.74
N TYR A 264 10.28 1.15 4.39
CA TYR A 264 11.49 0.78 3.65
C TYR A 264 11.49 1.39 2.25
N GLN A 265 10.34 1.46 1.58
CA GLN A 265 10.22 2.06 0.25
C GLN A 265 10.68 3.53 0.25
N ALA A 266 10.27 4.30 1.26
CA ALA A 266 10.67 5.69 1.38
C ALA A 266 12.12 5.83 1.88
N THR A 267 12.52 5.08 2.92
CA THR A 267 13.85 5.21 3.54
C THR A 267 14.97 4.79 2.61
N TYR A 268 14.76 3.75 1.78
CA TYR A 268 15.78 3.29 0.83
C TYR A 268 16.04 4.28 -0.29
N GLN A 269 15.14 5.22 -0.59
CA GLN A 269 15.43 6.34 -1.48
C GLN A 269 16.57 7.21 -0.91
N TYR A 270 16.52 7.50 0.40
CA TYR A 270 17.61 8.22 1.08
C TYR A 270 18.88 7.38 1.14
N LEU A 271 18.78 6.12 1.55
CA LEU A 271 19.92 5.22 1.68
C LEU A 271 20.72 5.09 0.37
N PHE A 272 20.03 4.85 -0.75
CA PHE A 272 20.69 4.64 -2.04
C PHE A 272 21.20 5.95 -2.66
N ALA A 273 20.53 7.08 -2.41
CA ALA A 273 20.99 8.37 -2.90
C ALA A 273 22.15 8.93 -2.06
N ASP A 274 21.99 8.95 -0.73
CA ASP A 274 22.86 9.72 0.15
C ASP A 274 24.00 8.88 0.73
N TYR A 275 23.75 7.63 1.15
CA TYR A 275 24.77 6.75 1.72
C TYR A 275 25.56 5.97 0.65
N TYR A 276 24.86 5.37 -0.33
CA TYR A 276 25.51 4.60 -1.39
C TYR A 276 25.87 5.45 -2.61
N HIS A 277 25.46 6.69 -2.70
CA HIS A 277 25.68 7.59 -3.85
C HIS A 277 25.31 6.94 -5.19
N SER A 278 24.28 6.13 -5.20
CA SER A 278 23.86 5.29 -6.33
C SER A 278 22.33 5.14 -6.36
N ALA A 279 21.60 6.26 -6.44
CA ALA A 279 20.14 6.30 -6.43
C ALA A 279 19.50 5.37 -7.50
N GLN A 280 20.17 5.18 -8.63
CA GLN A 280 19.71 4.32 -9.73
C GLN A 280 19.59 2.85 -9.31
N LEU A 281 20.44 2.40 -8.36
CA LEU A 281 20.40 1.03 -7.85
C LEU A 281 19.15 0.74 -7.00
N TYR A 282 18.42 1.77 -6.58
CA TYR A 282 17.12 1.58 -5.92
C TYR A 282 16.13 0.77 -6.81
N ALA A 283 16.22 0.90 -8.13
CA ALA A 283 15.43 0.07 -9.05
C ALA A 283 15.63 -1.43 -8.80
N LEU A 284 16.84 -1.85 -8.48
CA LEU A 284 17.16 -3.24 -8.17
C LEU A 284 16.57 -3.69 -6.81
N VAL A 285 16.36 -2.77 -5.86
CA VAL A 285 15.66 -3.09 -4.60
C VAL A 285 14.26 -3.63 -4.90
N THR A 286 13.52 -2.97 -5.80
CA THR A 286 12.19 -3.44 -6.21
C THR A 286 12.26 -4.83 -6.82
N ILE A 287 13.22 -5.07 -7.71
CA ILE A 287 13.41 -6.39 -8.33
C ILE A 287 13.76 -7.43 -7.26
N CYS A 288 14.72 -7.16 -6.37
CA CYS A 288 15.12 -8.06 -5.30
C CYS A 288 13.98 -8.35 -4.31
N THR A 289 13.03 -7.42 -4.13
CA THR A 289 11.87 -7.62 -3.25
C THR A 289 10.78 -8.48 -3.91
N TYR A 290 10.50 -8.28 -5.21
CA TYR A 290 9.39 -8.96 -5.89
C TYR A 290 9.81 -10.23 -6.66
N LEU A 291 11.08 -10.40 -7.02
CA LEU A 291 11.58 -11.62 -7.67
C LEU A 291 11.35 -12.88 -6.82
N PRO A 292 11.55 -12.86 -5.48
CA PRO A 292 11.20 -13.97 -4.60
C PRO A 292 9.74 -14.41 -4.72
N MET A 293 8.82 -13.46 -4.91
CA MET A 293 7.39 -13.74 -5.08
C MET A 293 7.16 -14.59 -6.35
N ALA A 294 7.79 -14.23 -7.48
CA ALA A 294 7.69 -14.98 -8.72
C ALA A 294 8.25 -16.42 -8.56
N ILE A 295 9.31 -16.59 -7.78
CA ILE A 295 9.93 -17.90 -7.50
C ILE A 295 9.05 -18.78 -6.60
N LEU A 296 8.40 -18.18 -5.58
CA LEU A 296 7.65 -18.93 -4.56
C LEU A 296 6.20 -19.22 -4.95
N ILE A 297 5.55 -18.41 -5.78
CA ILE A 297 4.15 -18.63 -6.22
C ILE A 297 3.90 -20.08 -6.72
N PRO A 298 4.73 -20.67 -7.58
CA PRO A 298 4.45 -22.01 -8.12
C PRO A 298 4.46 -23.13 -7.06
N ILE A 299 5.17 -22.93 -5.95
CA ILE A 299 5.31 -23.94 -4.89
C ILE A 299 4.53 -23.61 -3.62
N MET A 300 3.91 -22.41 -3.59
CA MET A 300 3.27 -21.86 -2.38
C MET A 300 2.20 -22.79 -1.81
N ASN A 301 1.29 -23.31 -2.67
CA ASN A 301 0.24 -24.24 -2.22
C ASN A 301 0.80 -25.48 -1.56
N LYS A 302 1.86 -26.08 -2.12
CA LYS A 302 2.51 -27.27 -1.52
C LYS A 302 3.13 -26.97 -0.16
N LEU A 303 3.70 -25.77 0.01
CA LEU A 303 4.25 -25.33 1.28
C LEU A 303 3.15 -25.09 2.32
N ILE A 304 2.05 -24.46 1.93
CA ILE A 304 0.88 -24.23 2.78
C ILE A 304 0.28 -25.57 3.24
N ASP A 305 0.08 -26.51 2.31
CA ASP A 305 -0.46 -27.84 2.63
C ASP A 305 0.43 -28.60 3.61
N LYS A 306 1.74 -28.46 3.49
CA LYS A 306 2.70 -29.14 4.37
C LYS A 306 2.82 -28.48 5.74
N PHE A 307 2.97 -27.15 5.79
CA PHE A 307 3.34 -26.42 7.01
C PHE A 307 2.19 -25.63 7.64
N GLY A 308 1.26 -25.12 6.83
CA GLY A 308 0.19 -24.22 7.24
C GLY A 308 0.49 -22.74 6.92
N LYS A 309 -0.57 -21.95 6.69
CA LYS A 309 -0.45 -20.53 6.32
C LYS A 309 0.22 -19.69 7.42
N LYS A 310 -0.30 -19.78 8.64
CA LYS A 310 0.22 -19.07 9.80
C LYS A 310 1.69 -19.36 10.06
N GLU A 311 2.03 -20.65 10.07
CA GLU A 311 3.36 -21.14 10.39
C GLU A 311 4.39 -20.67 9.38
N LEU A 312 4.05 -20.71 8.08
CA LEU A 312 4.90 -20.19 7.00
C LEU A 312 5.09 -18.67 7.10
N CYS A 313 4.03 -17.93 7.37
CA CYS A 313 4.11 -16.48 7.51
C CYS A 313 4.98 -16.10 8.72
N ALA A 314 4.81 -16.76 9.87
CA ALA A 314 5.61 -16.49 11.08
C ALA A 314 7.09 -16.83 10.85
N PHE A 315 7.38 -17.99 10.25
CA PHE A 315 8.74 -18.39 9.91
C PHE A 315 9.38 -17.41 8.91
N GLY A 316 8.65 -17.05 7.87
CA GLY A 316 9.14 -16.12 6.84
C GLY A 316 9.48 -14.74 7.41
N MET A 317 8.62 -14.18 8.28
CA MET A 317 8.91 -12.92 8.96
C MET A 317 10.11 -13.03 9.89
N GLY A 318 10.26 -14.14 10.64
CA GLY A 318 11.42 -14.39 11.49
C GLY A 318 12.72 -14.51 10.69
N PHE A 319 12.69 -15.22 9.56
CA PHE A 319 13.82 -15.30 8.64
C PHE A 319 14.20 -13.94 8.06
N ALA A 320 13.21 -13.17 7.58
CA ALA A 320 13.43 -11.83 7.06
C ALA A 320 14.00 -10.88 8.13
N ALA A 321 13.54 -10.98 9.39
CA ALA A 321 14.07 -10.23 10.51
C ALA A 321 15.54 -10.57 10.79
N LEU A 322 15.88 -11.86 10.82
CA LEU A 322 17.25 -12.34 11.01
C LEU A 322 18.18 -11.77 9.93
N VAL A 323 17.77 -11.87 8.66
CA VAL A 323 18.54 -11.32 7.53
C VAL A 323 18.75 -9.81 7.68
N SER A 324 17.70 -9.08 8.11
CA SER A 324 17.79 -7.63 8.32
C SER A 324 18.70 -7.25 9.51
N PHE A 325 18.69 -8.05 10.60
CA PHE A 325 19.66 -7.85 11.71
C PHE A 325 21.09 -8.12 11.29
N ILE A 326 21.32 -9.19 10.52
CA ILE A 326 22.67 -9.48 9.98
C ILE A 326 23.17 -8.27 9.15
N LEU A 327 22.31 -7.73 8.29
CA LEU A 327 22.62 -6.56 7.49
C LEU A 327 22.94 -5.33 8.35
N PHE A 328 22.19 -5.09 9.44
CA PHE A 328 22.46 -4.03 10.39
C PHE A 328 23.84 -4.16 11.04
N PHE A 329 24.23 -5.36 11.45
CA PHE A 329 25.54 -5.57 12.11
C PHE A 329 26.73 -5.53 11.14
N ILE A 330 26.55 -5.95 9.88
CA ILE A 330 27.63 -5.93 8.87
C ILE A 330 28.00 -4.49 8.47
N LYS A 331 27.05 -3.55 8.49
CA LYS A 331 27.25 -2.15 8.06
C LYS A 331 27.98 -2.04 6.72
N THR A 332 27.45 -2.70 5.70
CA THR A 332 28.11 -2.77 4.41
C THR A 332 28.10 -1.44 3.67
N SER A 333 29.24 -1.02 3.15
CA SER A 333 29.37 0.11 2.22
C SER A 333 29.11 -0.30 0.75
N ASN A 334 28.94 -1.60 0.47
CA ASN A 334 28.70 -2.10 -0.88
C ASN A 334 27.19 -2.28 -1.12
N PRO A 335 26.58 -1.49 -2.05
CA PRO A 335 25.14 -1.59 -2.33
C PRO A 335 24.71 -2.95 -2.88
N TYR A 336 25.57 -3.68 -3.57
CA TYR A 336 25.22 -4.99 -4.11
C TYR A 336 25.10 -6.04 -2.99
N VAL A 337 25.92 -5.97 -1.94
CA VAL A 337 25.76 -6.80 -0.76
C VAL A 337 24.41 -6.51 -0.10
N PHE A 338 24.06 -5.23 0.05
CA PHE A 338 22.74 -4.82 0.56
C PHE A 338 21.60 -5.43 -0.26
N LEU A 339 21.69 -5.40 -1.60
CA LEU A 339 20.69 -5.97 -2.50
C LEU A 339 20.53 -7.49 -2.34
N VAL A 340 21.64 -8.22 -2.13
CA VAL A 340 21.59 -9.67 -1.85
C VAL A 340 20.82 -9.95 -0.56
N PHE A 341 21.08 -9.21 0.51
CA PHE A 341 20.32 -9.33 1.76
C PHE A 341 18.86 -8.94 1.59
N THR A 342 18.57 -7.91 0.79
CA THR A 342 17.20 -7.52 0.46
C THR A 342 16.46 -8.63 -0.27
N PHE A 343 17.10 -9.35 -1.19
CA PHE A 343 16.51 -10.50 -1.87
C PHE A 343 16.16 -11.63 -0.88
N PHE A 344 17.07 -11.99 0.02
CA PHE A 344 16.80 -13.03 1.02
C PHE A 344 15.72 -12.59 2.02
N SER A 345 15.71 -11.34 2.46
CA SER A 345 14.63 -10.78 3.27
C SER A 345 13.30 -10.84 2.52
N GLY A 346 13.29 -10.53 1.22
CA GLY A 346 12.13 -10.63 0.33
C GLY A 346 11.54 -12.05 0.24
N LEU A 347 12.40 -13.09 0.26
CA LEU A 347 11.93 -14.49 0.32
C LEU A 347 11.05 -14.74 1.56
N GLY A 348 11.50 -14.27 2.71
CA GLY A 348 10.71 -14.41 3.95
C GLY A 348 9.42 -13.61 3.92
N GLN A 349 9.47 -12.37 3.43
CA GLN A 349 8.31 -11.46 3.35
C GLN A 349 7.21 -11.97 2.42
N THR A 350 7.59 -12.66 1.36
CA THR A 350 6.66 -13.16 0.33
C THR A 350 5.54 -14.02 0.92
N PHE A 351 5.82 -14.85 1.94
CA PHE A 351 4.80 -15.69 2.56
C PHE A 351 3.65 -14.86 3.13
N LEU A 352 3.92 -13.81 3.89
CA LEU A 352 2.87 -12.98 4.45
C LEU A 352 2.20 -12.09 3.41
N VAL A 353 2.95 -11.55 2.46
CA VAL A 353 2.40 -10.68 1.40
C VAL A 353 1.37 -11.43 0.55
N LEU A 354 1.62 -12.71 0.24
CA LEU A 354 0.69 -13.54 -0.53
C LEU A 354 -0.52 -13.99 0.30
N GLU A 355 -0.29 -14.32 1.59
CA GLU A 355 -1.29 -15.00 2.41
C GLU A 355 -2.11 -14.06 3.31
N VAL A 356 -1.78 -12.78 3.43
CA VAL A 356 -2.47 -11.87 4.35
C VAL A 356 -4.00 -11.84 4.16
N TRP A 357 -4.47 -11.86 2.92
CA TRP A 357 -5.91 -11.89 2.62
C TRP A 357 -6.55 -13.25 2.88
N ALA A 358 -5.81 -14.34 2.69
CA ALA A 358 -6.27 -15.68 3.07
C ALA A 358 -6.40 -15.81 4.60
N LEU A 359 -5.47 -15.19 5.36
CA LEU A 359 -5.60 -15.12 6.82
C LEU A 359 -6.81 -14.29 7.25
N VAL A 360 -7.18 -13.22 6.50
CA VAL A 360 -8.42 -12.46 6.75
C VAL A 360 -9.64 -13.35 6.61
N MET A 361 -9.71 -14.17 5.55
CA MET A 361 -10.82 -15.11 5.35
C MET A 361 -10.90 -16.14 6.48
N ASP A 362 -9.77 -16.73 6.90
CA ASP A 362 -9.73 -17.69 8.01
C ASP A 362 -10.30 -17.09 9.32
N VAL A 363 -10.07 -15.80 9.54
CA VAL A 363 -10.59 -15.10 10.74
C VAL A 363 -12.07 -14.80 10.61
N ILE A 364 -12.57 -14.47 9.42
CA ILE A 364 -13.99 -14.27 9.15
C ILE A 364 -14.75 -15.58 9.37
N ASP A 365 -14.23 -16.69 8.84
CA ASP A 365 -14.80 -18.03 9.03
C ASP A 365 -14.81 -18.43 10.53
N TYR A 366 -13.73 -18.13 11.26
CA TYR A 366 -13.69 -18.35 12.73
C TYR A 366 -14.71 -17.48 13.47
N HIS A 367 -14.93 -16.24 13.01
CA HIS A 367 -15.94 -15.35 13.60
C HIS A 367 -17.36 -15.87 13.35
N GLU A 368 -17.64 -16.36 12.13
CA GLU A 368 -18.92 -16.99 11.75
C GLU A 368 -19.26 -18.18 12.66
N ILE A 369 -18.29 -19.07 12.92
CA ILE A 369 -18.50 -20.21 13.84
C ILE A 369 -18.87 -19.75 15.25
N ARG A 370 -18.29 -18.64 15.75
CA ARG A 370 -18.52 -18.15 17.11
C ARG A 370 -19.82 -17.35 17.28
N THR A 371 -20.24 -16.65 16.25
CA THR A 371 -21.33 -15.67 16.34
C THR A 371 -22.55 -16.02 15.51
N HIS A 372 -22.46 -17.09 14.69
CA HIS A 372 -23.44 -17.43 13.67
C HIS A 372 -23.82 -16.24 12.78
N ARG A 373 -22.83 -15.36 12.53
CA ARG A 373 -22.99 -14.17 11.69
C ARG A 373 -21.75 -13.98 10.85
N ARG A 374 -21.96 -13.82 9.54
CA ARG A 374 -20.89 -13.54 8.59
C ARG A 374 -20.79 -12.03 8.37
N GLU A 375 -19.80 -11.39 9.01
CA GLU A 375 -19.59 -9.95 8.97
C GLU A 375 -18.39 -9.56 8.08
N GLU A 376 -18.35 -10.10 6.88
CA GLU A 376 -17.24 -9.97 5.94
C GLU A 376 -16.92 -8.52 5.57
N GLY A 377 -17.95 -7.73 5.21
CA GLY A 377 -17.76 -6.32 4.81
C GLY A 377 -17.19 -5.46 5.93
N THR A 378 -17.63 -5.67 7.18
CA THR A 378 -17.09 -4.94 8.34
C THR A 378 -15.66 -5.35 8.64
N ALA A 379 -15.36 -6.64 8.57
CA ALA A 379 -14.01 -7.15 8.79
C ALA A 379 -13.03 -6.56 7.76
N TYR A 380 -13.40 -6.54 6.47
CA TYR A 380 -12.61 -5.90 5.43
C TYR A 380 -12.40 -4.40 5.66
N ALA A 381 -13.44 -3.68 6.08
CA ALA A 381 -13.36 -2.25 6.35
C ALA A 381 -12.38 -1.95 7.49
N VAL A 382 -12.44 -2.72 8.59
CA VAL A 382 -11.55 -2.55 9.75
C VAL A 382 -10.10 -2.90 9.38
N VAL A 383 -9.86 -3.99 8.63
CA VAL A 383 -8.51 -4.33 8.15
C VAL A 383 -7.98 -3.25 7.22
N SER A 384 -8.80 -2.71 6.32
CA SER A 384 -8.41 -1.62 5.42
C SER A 384 -8.06 -0.35 6.21
N PHE A 385 -8.80 -0.03 7.25
CA PHE A 385 -8.48 1.07 8.16
C PHE A 385 -7.15 0.85 8.89
N ALA A 386 -6.90 -0.36 9.42
CA ALA A 386 -5.63 -0.72 10.04
C ALA A 386 -4.45 -0.53 9.06
N ARG A 387 -4.62 -0.90 7.79
CA ARG A 387 -3.61 -0.68 6.73
C ARG A 387 -3.34 0.82 6.48
N LYS A 388 -4.37 1.68 6.51
CA LYS A 388 -4.18 3.15 6.42
C LYS A 388 -3.41 3.71 7.62
N LEU A 389 -3.68 3.21 8.82
CA LEU A 389 -2.88 3.55 10.01
C LEU A 389 -1.42 3.12 9.84
N GLY A 390 -1.15 1.96 9.22
CA GLY A 390 0.20 1.52 8.88
C GLY A 390 0.94 2.50 7.97
N GLN A 391 0.28 3.02 6.92
CA GLN A 391 0.86 4.06 6.06
C GLN A 391 1.22 5.33 6.84
N THR A 392 0.34 5.72 7.77
CA THR A 392 0.59 6.88 8.64
C THR A 392 1.82 6.66 9.53
N LEU A 393 1.91 5.48 10.17
CA LEU A 393 3.06 5.11 11.01
C LEU A 393 4.37 5.13 10.23
N ALA A 394 4.36 4.67 8.98
CA ALA A 394 5.54 4.71 8.13
C ALA A 394 6.02 6.13 7.86
N GLY A 395 5.12 7.00 7.41
CA GLY A 395 5.48 8.39 7.07
C GLY A 395 5.88 9.23 8.28
N VAL A 396 5.11 9.12 9.37
CA VAL A 396 5.42 9.78 10.64
C VAL A 396 6.72 9.24 11.22
N GLY A 397 6.88 7.92 11.27
CA GLY A 397 8.06 7.26 11.83
C GLY A 397 9.34 7.62 11.08
N LEU A 398 9.32 7.60 9.74
CA LEU A 398 10.47 8.01 8.95
C LEU A 398 10.88 9.46 9.22
N ASN A 399 9.93 10.39 9.12
CA ASN A 399 10.26 11.81 9.29
C ASN A 399 10.66 12.16 10.73
N ALA A 400 10.08 11.49 11.74
CA ALA A 400 10.52 11.63 13.12
C ALA A 400 11.96 11.14 13.30
N LEU A 401 12.33 10.00 12.70
CA LEU A 401 13.68 9.47 12.77
C LEU A 401 14.67 10.34 11.99
N LEU A 402 14.30 10.85 10.82
CA LEU A 402 15.14 11.82 10.09
C LEU A 402 15.38 13.08 10.90
N ALA A 403 14.37 13.58 11.63
CA ALA A 403 14.56 14.72 12.53
C ALA A 403 15.49 14.39 13.70
N VAL A 404 15.38 13.19 14.30
CA VAL A 404 16.24 12.74 15.41
C VAL A 404 17.70 12.58 15.00
N ILE A 405 17.97 12.09 13.79
CA ILE A 405 19.35 11.98 13.28
C ILE A 405 19.89 13.30 12.75
N HIS A 406 19.13 14.40 12.83
CA HIS A 406 19.48 15.72 12.30
C HIS A 406 19.76 15.71 10.79
N TYR A 407 18.89 15.02 10.01
CA TYR A 407 19.02 15.03 8.56
C TYR A 407 18.84 16.44 8.01
N ASP A 408 19.88 16.95 7.33
CA ASP A 408 19.85 18.29 6.74
C ASP A 408 19.14 18.28 5.38
N SER A 409 17.93 18.79 5.35
CA SER A 409 17.12 18.90 4.13
C SER A 409 17.66 19.92 3.11
N THR A 410 18.63 20.77 3.50
CA THR A 410 19.23 21.79 2.62
C THR A 410 20.58 21.36 2.03
N ALA A 411 21.16 20.27 2.51
CA ALA A 411 22.47 19.77 2.05
C ALA A 411 22.50 19.57 0.52
N SER A 412 21.44 19.00 -0.03
CA SER A 412 21.28 18.78 -1.47
C SER A 412 21.32 20.09 -2.29
N ALA A 413 20.63 21.15 -1.81
CA ALA A 413 20.62 22.45 -2.46
C ALA A 413 21.99 23.15 -2.42
N ASN A 414 22.72 22.94 -1.33
CA ASN A 414 24.01 23.55 -1.10
C ASN A 414 25.17 22.75 -1.74
N ASN A 415 24.89 21.61 -2.41
CA ASN A 415 25.89 20.66 -2.90
C ASN A 415 26.91 20.25 -1.81
N THR A 416 26.44 20.13 -0.57
CA THR A 416 27.23 19.69 0.56
C THR A 416 26.95 18.23 0.89
N ALA A 417 27.97 17.44 1.16
CA ALA A 417 27.79 16.08 1.64
C ALA A 417 27.22 16.11 3.07
N LEU A 418 26.34 15.14 3.37
CA LEU A 418 25.89 14.95 4.75
C LEU A 418 27.07 14.48 5.62
N PRO A 419 27.10 14.87 6.91
CA PRO A 419 28.12 14.39 7.85
C PRO A 419 28.10 12.85 7.96
N GLU A 420 29.27 12.27 8.14
CA GLU A 420 29.41 10.79 8.18
C GLU A 420 28.61 10.15 9.31
N ASP A 421 28.47 10.82 10.44
CA ASP A 421 27.65 10.35 11.56
C ASP A 421 26.16 10.30 11.20
N VAL A 422 25.66 11.28 10.41
CA VAL A 422 24.27 11.28 9.90
C VAL A 422 24.07 10.16 8.89
N LEU A 423 25.04 9.92 8.00
CA LEU A 423 24.99 8.83 7.02
C LEU A 423 24.98 7.47 7.72
N ASN A 424 25.80 7.28 8.74
CA ASN A 424 25.83 6.04 9.54
C ASN A 424 24.49 5.82 10.28
N LYS A 425 23.92 6.86 10.88
CA LYS A 425 22.59 6.79 11.50
C LYS A 425 21.49 6.53 10.48
N LEU A 426 21.60 7.10 9.27
CA LEU A 426 20.65 6.82 8.16
C LEU A 426 20.70 5.33 7.78
N TYR A 427 21.88 4.74 7.70
CA TYR A 427 22.04 3.30 7.50
C TYR A 427 21.40 2.50 8.65
N ASP A 428 21.63 2.90 9.90
CA ASP A 428 21.09 2.24 11.08
C ASP A 428 19.56 2.24 11.09
N ILE A 429 18.91 3.39 10.85
CA ILE A 429 17.44 3.44 10.79
C ILE A 429 16.86 2.69 9.56
N SER A 430 17.63 2.61 8.46
CA SER A 430 17.23 1.89 7.25
C SER A 430 17.27 0.36 7.42
N THR A 431 18.01 -0.16 8.37
CA THR A 431 18.19 -1.59 8.61
C THR A 431 17.56 -2.07 9.91
N LEU A 432 17.74 -1.33 11.02
CA LEU A 432 17.23 -1.71 12.34
C LEU A 432 15.71 -1.62 12.46
N VAL A 433 15.11 -0.53 11.94
CA VAL A 433 13.64 -0.36 12.01
C VAL A 433 12.91 -1.47 11.23
N PRO A 434 13.31 -1.81 9.98
CA PRO A 434 12.82 -3.01 9.30
C PRO A 434 13.01 -4.29 10.12
N ALA A 435 14.20 -4.52 10.70
CA ALA A 435 14.48 -5.73 11.47
C ALA A 435 13.56 -5.85 12.69
N ILE A 436 13.35 -4.77 13.45
CA ILE A 436 12.44 -4.74 14.60
C ILE A 436 10.99 -4.99 14.15
N THR A 437 10.55 -4.32 13.08
CA THR A 437 9.16 -4.45 12.59
C THR A 437 8.87 -5.87 12.10
N LEU A 438 9.82 -6.49 11.37
CA LEU A 438 9.71 -7.88 10.93
C LEU A 438 9.71 -8.85 12.12
N THR A 439 10.48 -8.58 13.16
CA THR A 439 10.45 -9.35 14.41
C THR A 439 9.09 -9.27 15.10
N LEU A 440 8.54 -8.07 15.21
CA LEU A 440 7.20 -7.88 15.78
C LEU A 440 6.12 -8.63 14.97
N LEU A 441 6.22 -8.61 13.63
CA LEU A 441 5.34 -9.39 12.76
C LEU A 441 5.47 -10.90 13.02
N ALA A 442 6.70 -11.41 13.15
CA ALA A 442 6.95 -12.82 13.47
C ALA A 442 6.36 -13.22 14.83
N ILE A 443 6.52 -12.37 15.85
CA ILE A 443 5.96 -12.59 17.21
C ILE A 443 4.42 -12.55 17.18
N LEU A 444 3.82 -11.56 16.54
CA LEU A 444 2.36 -11.46 16.44
C LEU A 444 1.75 -12.65 15.72
N LEU A 445 2.35 -13.09 14.61
CA LEU A 445 1.91 -14.28 13.87
C LEU A 445 2.17 -15.56 14.66
N GLY A 446 3.34 -15.70 15.26
CA GLY A 446 3.73 -16.91 15.98
C GLY A 446 2.91 -17.14 17.25
N PHE A 447 2.76 -16.12 18.09
CA PHE A 447 2.17 -16.21 19.42
C PHE A 447 0.83 -15.49 19.57
N GLY A 448 0.62 -14.39 18.87
CA GLY A 448 -0.62 -13.60 18.93
C GLY A 448 -1.76 -14.22 18.15
N TYR A 449 -1.54 -14.49 16.87
CA TYR A 449 -2.51 -15.07 15.95
C TYR A 449 -2.61 -16.59 16.22
N ASN A 450 -3.76 -17.06 16.66
CA ASN A 450 -3.92 -18.41 17.19
C ASN A 450 -4.63 -19.40 16.26
N LEU A 451 -4.88 -19.05 14.98
CA LEU A 451 -5.45 -19.96 13.99
C LEU A 451 -4.35 -20.73 13.27
N SER A 452 -3.83 -21.77 13.95
CA SER A 452 -2.84 -22.70 13.38
C SER A 452 -3.49 -23.66 12.40
N LYS A 453 -2.67 -24.34 11.56
CA LYS A 453 -3.12 -25.41 10.65
C LYS A 453 -3.97 -26.46 11.37
N LYS A 454 -3.52 -26.93 12.56
CA LYS A 454 -4.24 -27.91 13.37
C LYS A 454 -5.60 -27.39 13.80
N LYS A 455 -5.69 -26.11 14.22
CA LYS A 455 -6.94 -25.53 14.66
C LYS A 455 -7.93 -25.32 13.52
N LEU A 456 -7.44 -24.86 12.36
CA LEU A 456 -8.29 -24.71 11.16
C LEU A 456 -8.85 -26.03 10.68
N ALA A 457 -8.08 -27.13 10.75
CA ALA A 457 -8.55 -28.46 10.40
C ALA A 457 -9.73 -28.94 11.26
N VAL A 458 -9.81 -28.51 12.54
CA VAL A 458 -10.94 -28.80 13.44
C VAL A 458 -12.14 -27.89 13.17
N LEU A 459 -11.90 -26.65 12.75
CA LEU A 459 -12.95 -25.64 12.54
C LEU A 459 -13.68 -25.81 11.20
N GLN A 460 -13.00 -26.28 10.15
CA GLN A 460 -13.62 -26.45 8.82
C GLN A 460 -14.86 -27.37 8.80
N PRO A 461 -14.87 -28.54 9.46
CA PRO A 461 -16.08 -29.38 9.53
C PRO A 461 -17.25 -28.67 10.23
N GLN A 462 -16.98 -27.94 11.33
CA GLN A 462 -18.00 -27.19 12.08
C GLN A 462 -18.62 -26.05 11.23
N LEU A 463 -17.80 -25.37 10.44
CA LEU A 463 -18.28 -24.33 9.52
C LEU A 463 -19.19 -24.92 8.44
N LYS A 464 -18.84 -26.09 7.91
CA LYS A 464 -19.64 -26.79 6.91
C LYS A 464 -21.01 -27.20 7.48
N GLU A 465 -21.02 -27.75 8.70
CA GLU A 465 -22.25 -28.13 9.40
C GLU A 465 -23.18 -26.92 9.66
N ILE A 466 -22.61 -25.78 10.08
CA ILE A 466 -23.39 -24.53 10.30
C ILE A 466 -24.04 -24.08 8.99
N ARG A 467 -23.31 -24.08 7.88
CA ARG A 467 -23.83 -23.64 6.59
C ARG A 467 -24.88 -24.61 6.00
N GLU A 468 -24.71 -25.91 6.21
CA GLU A 468 -25.70 -26.93 5.79
C GLU A 468 -27.00 -26.85 6.61
N ASN A 469 -26.95 -26.39 7.86
CA ASN A 469 -28.15 -26.18 8.70
C ASN A 469 -28.87 -24.86 8.45
N GLU A 470 -28.24 -23.90 7.78
CA GLU A 470 -28.82 -22.59 7.41
C GLU A 470 -29.40 -22.56 5.98
N GLU A 471 -29.12 -23.58 5.12
CA GLU A 471 -29.74 -23.82 3.82
C GLU A 471 -31.06 -24.58 3.96
#